data_305280f0d97f84819ef1a444cfc846af
#
_entry.id   305280f0d97f84819ef1a444cfc846af
#
_cell.length_a   1.000
_cell.length_b   1.000
_cell.length_c   1.000
_cell.angle_alpha   90.00
_cell.angle_beta   90.00
_cell.angle_gamma   90.00
#
_symmetry.space_group_name_H-M   'P 1'
#
loop_
_entity.id
_entity.type
_entity.pdbx_description
1 polymer ?
#
loop_
_entity_poly.entity_id
_entity_poly.type
_entity_poly.pdbx_seq_one_letter_code
_entity_poly.pdbx_strand_id
1 'polypeptide(L)'
;MIIRKIFSLTASIISLFILILFLNSNSISDENNIKYYSSDEGILSLMYHRFNENKYPSTNIQMDVFKEQMEIIKNSSYTFSNPKNFEKIFSSPKTNKEILITIDDAFLSFYLEAWPFLKQNKIPFILFVSTEPVGKNGYMTWEQIKEVEAEEIAIIGHHSHR
;
A
#
# COMPACT_ATOMS: atom_id res chain seq x y z
N MET A 1 -9.53 68.95 -32.33
CA MET A 1 -10.38 67.74 -32.57
C MET A 1 -9.56 66.45 -32.71
N ILE A 2 -8.37 66.46 -33.27
CA ILE A 2 -7.49 65.30 -33.52
C ILE A 2 -6.93 64.73 -32.26
N ILE A 3 -6.45 65.48 -31.23
CA ILE A 3 -5.84 65.04 -30.03
C ILE A 3 -6.81 64.22 -29.12
N ARG A 4 -8.10 64.59 -29.08
CA ARG A 4 -9.10 63.79 -28.31
C ARG A 4 -9.38 62.41 -28.92
N LYS A 5 -9.27 62.26 -30.23
CA LYS A 5 -9.43 60.96 -30.92
C LYS A 5 -8.24 60.02 -30.65
N ILE A 6 -7.01 60.58 -30.57
CA ILE A 6 -5.81 59.79 -30.27
C ILE A 6 -5.87 59.27 -28.85
N PHE A 7 -6.27 60.10 -27.86
CA PHE A 7 -6.41 59.66 -26.45
C PHE A 7 -7.48 58.57 -26.25
N SER A 8 -8.59 58.67 -27.00
CA SER A 8 -9.63 57.65 -26.95
C SER A 8 -9.20 56.33 -27.54
N LEU A 9 -8.40 56.34 -28.61
CA LEU A 9 -7.90 55.12 -29.27
C LEU A 9 -6.87 54.39 -28.41
N THR A 10 -5.94 55.13 -27.79
CA THR A 10 -4.92 54.54 -26.88
C THR A 10 -5.55 53.95 -25.61
N ALA A 11 -6.56 54.60 -25.03
CA ALA A 11 -7.29 54.07 -23.86
C ALA A 11 -8.04 52.78 -24.21
N SER A 12 -8.65 52.68 -25.40
CA SER A 12 -9.31 51.44 -25.86
C SER A 12 -8.33 50.31 -26.08
N ILE A 13 -7.13 50.57 -26.65
CA ILE A 13 -6.10 49.54 -26.87
C ILE A 13 -5.55 49.03 -25.55
N ILE A 14 -5.29 49.91 -24.57
CA ILE A 14 -4.82 49.54 -23.22
C ILE A 14 -5.90 48.69 -22.50
N SER A 15 -7.17 49.08 -22.59
CA SER A 15 -8.27 48.29 -21.99
C SER A 15 -8.40 46.91 -22.62
N LEU A 16 -8.23 46.79 -23.94
CA LEU A 16 -8.26 45.50 -24.61
C LEU A 16 -7.05 44.62 -24.21
N PHE A 17 -5.87 45.23 -24.05
CA PHE A 17 -4.66 44.50 -23.62
C PHE A 17 -4.78 44.00 -22.19
N ILE A 18 -5.34 44.79 -21.28
CA ILE A 18 -5.61 44.38 -19.90
C ILE A 18 -6.65 43.25 -19.87
N LEU A 19 -7.70 43.33 -20.70
CA LEU A 19 -8.71 42.27 -20.83
C LEU A 19 -8.10 40.95 -21.35
N ILE A 20 -7.20 41.00 -22.33
CA ILE A 20 -6.50 39.82 -22.86
C ILE A 20 -5.57 39.23 -21.78
N LEU A 21 -4.87 40.06 -21.00
CA LEU A 21 -4.07 39.59 -19.87
C LEU A 21 -4.92 38.92 -18.77
N PHE A 22 -6.10 39.46 -18.49
CA PHE A 22 -7.05 38.87 -17.53
C PHE A 22 -7.64 37.55 -18.05
N LEU A 23 -7.91 37.45 -19.33
CA LEU A 23 -8.41 36.20 -19.93
C LEU A 23 -7.34 35.11 -19.99
N ASN A 24 -6.07 35.49 -20.18
CA ASN A 24 -4.96 34.55 -20.13
C ASN A 24 -4.53 34.16 -18.69
N SER A 25 -4.78 34.99 -17.69
CA SER A 25 -4.48 34.66 -16.30
C SER A 25 -5.48 33.67 -15.66
N ASN A 26 -6.68 33.51 -16.25
CA ASN A 26 -7.66 32.53 -15.80
C ASN A 26 -7.46 31.14 -16.41
N SER A 27 -6.40 30.90 -17.21
CA SER A 27 -6.09 29.58 -17.77
C SER A 27 -4.93 28.87 -17.06
N ILE A 28 -4.48 29.38 -15.89
CA ILE A 28 -3.62 28.63 -14.99
C ILE A 28 -4.46 28.25 -13.76
N SER A 29 -5.51 27.50 -13.98
CA SER A 29 -5.89 26.51 -12.99
C SER A 29 -4.89 25.36 -13.17
N ASP A 30 -3.83 25.34 -12.38
CA ASP A 30 -3.24 24.09 -11.96
C ASP A 30 -4.39 23.29 -11.33
N GLU A 31 -5.17 22.63 -12.15
CA GLU A 31 -5.83 21.41 -11.73
C GLU A 31 -4.65 20.50 -11.32
N ASN A 32 -4.27 20.58 -10.05
CA ASN A 32 -3.64 19.47 -9.37
C ASN A 32 -4.55 18.29 -9.71
N ASN A 33 -4.21 17.57 -10.74
CA ASN A 33 -4.75 16.27 -11.06
C ASN A 33 -4.35 15.36 -9.89
N ILE A 34 -4.99 15.55 -8.73
CA ILE A 34 -5.08 14.53 -7.72
C ILE A 34 -5.84 13.43 -8.42
N LYS A 35 -5.09 12.52 -9.00
CA LYS A 35 -5.63 11.30 -9.58
C LYS A 35 -6.27 10.55 -8.42
N TYR A 36 -7.57 10.75 -8.21
CA TYR A 36 -8.34 9.92 -7.31
C TYR A 36 -8.29 8.52 -7.92
N TYR A 37 -7.47 7.67 -7.33
CA TYR A 37 -7.52 6.25 -7.65
C TYR A 37 -8.91 5.76 -7.25
N SER A 38 -9.61 5.10 -8.16
CA SER A 38 -10.86 4.46 -7.80
C SER A 38 -10.58 3.42 -6.71
N SER A 39 -11.56 3.12 -5.87
CA SER A 39 -11.45 2.06 -4.86
C SER A 39 -11.14 0.68 -5.47
N ASP A 40 -11.22 0.57 -6.78
CA ASP A 40 -10.95 -0.64 -7.55
C ASP A 40 -9.48 -0.69 -8.05
N GLU A 41 -8.70 0.39 -7.88
CA GLU A 41 -7.29 0.46 -8.25
C GLU A 41 -6.43 0.38 -7.00
N GLY A 42 -5.49 -0.57 -6.98
CA GLY A 42 -4.54 -0.70 -5.88
C GLY A 42 -4.54 -2.08 -5.23
N ILE A 43 -3.71 -2.20 -4.18
CA ILE A 43 -3.57 -3.40 -3.37
C ILE A 43 -3.99 -3.04 -1.96
N LEU A 44 -4.93 -3.78 -1.40
CA LEU A 44 -5.26 -3.68 0.02
C LEU A 44 -4.25 -4.50 0.82
N SER A 45 -3.51 -3.88 1.73
CA SER A 45 -2.63 -4.59 2.65
C SER A 45 -3.34 -4.89 3.96
N LEU A 46 -3.29 -6.15 4.39
CA LEU A 46 -3.73 -6.61 5.70
C LEU A 46 -2.51 -6.97 6.52
N MET A 47 -2.31 -6.26 7.63
CA MET A 47 -1.15 -6.37 8.50
C MET A 47 -1.48 -7.19 9.76
N TYR A 48 -0.62 -8.15 10.09
CA TYR A 48 -0.72 -9.00 11.26
C TYR A 48 0.62 -9.00 12.01
N HIS A 49 0.59 -9.40 13.30
CA HIS A 49 1.80 -9.50 14.13
C HIS A 49 1.85 -10.83 14.89
N ARG A 50 0.94 -11.03 15.87
CA ARG A 50 0.91 -12.14 16.81
C ARG A 50 -0.31 -13.02 16.57
N PHE A 51 -0.20 -14.30 16.93
CA PHE A 51 -1.25 -15.29 16.74
C PHE A 51 -1.45 -16.08 18.02
N ASN A 52 -2.70 -16.20 18.51
CA ASN A 52 -3.08 -16.89 19.73
C ASN A 52 -2.36 -16.41 21.02
N GLU A 53 -1.88 -15.16 21.05
CA GLU A 53 -1.23 -14.57 22.21
C GLU A 53 -2.16 -13.61 22.96
N ASN A 54 -3.02 -14.12 23.85
CA ASN A 54 -4.03 -13.33 24.58
C ASN A 54 -3.47 -12.18 25.43
N LYS A 55 -2.18 -12.23 25.78
CA LYS A 55 -1.50 -11.19 26.55
C LYS A 55 -1.39 -9.85 25.79
N TYR A 56 -1.44 -9.87 24.47
CA TYR A 56 -1.18 -8.72 23.62
C TYR A 56 -2.37 -8.41 22.67
N PRO A 57 -3.56 -8.04 23.21
CA PRO A 57 -4.79 -7.98 22.43
C PRO A 57 -4.77 -6.98 21.29
N SER A 58 -3.94 -5.92 21.35
CA SER A 58 -3.86 -4.88 20.31
C SER A 58 -3.11 -5.31 19.05
N THR A 59 -2.24 -6.34 19.16
CA THR A 59 -1.41 -6.84 18.06
C THR A 59 -1.62 -8.32 17.79
N ASN A 60 -2.59 -8.94 18.45
CA ASN A 60 -2.88 -10.36 18.36
C ASN A 60 -4.17 -10.65 17.60
N ILE A 61 -4.19 -11.73 16.85
CA ILE A 61 -5.39 -12.33 16.27
C ILE A 61 -5.48 -13.79 16.70
N GLN A 62 -6.72 -14.27 16.96
CA GLN A 62 -6.96 -15.68 17.16
C GLN A 62 -6.89 -16.44 15.84
N MET A 63 -6.34 -17.66 15.84
CA MET A 63 -6.13 -18.41 14.59
C MET A 63 -7.43 -18.83 13.90
N ASP A 64 -8.50 -19.04 14.62
CA ASP A 64 -9.82 -19.28 14.03
C ASP A 64 -10.33 -18.08 13.23
N VAL A 65 -10.21 -16.86 13.81
CA VAL A 65 -10.58 -15.61 13.13
C VAL A 65 -9.66 -15.36 11.92
N PHE A 66 -8.34 -15.59 12.06
CA PHE A 66 -7.40 -15.46 10.94
C PHE A 66 -7.76 -16.39 9.78
N LYS A 67 -8.03 -17.66 10.06
CA LYS A 67 -8.46 -18.64 9.06
C LYS A 67 -9.76 -18.24 8.37
N GLU A 68 -10.73 -17.78 9.14
CA GLU A 68 -12.02 -17.28 8.61
C GLU A 68 -11.79 -16.09 7.67
N GLN A 69 -10.93 -15.12 8.03
CA GLN A 69 -10.58 -14.01 7.14
C GLN A 69 -9.95 -14.49 5.84
N MET A 70 -9.03 -15.46 5.87
CA MET A 70 -8.42 -16.02 4.67
C MET A 70 -9.43 -16.74 3.77
N GLU A 71 -10.38 -17.46 4.35
CA GLU A 71 -11.47 -18.10 3.59
C GLU A 71 -12.45 -17.09 2.99
N ILE A 72 -12.78 -16.00 3.70
CA ILE A 72 -13.58 -14.90 3.15
C ILE A 72 -12.90 -14.31 1.92
N ILE A 73 -11.60 -14.03 1.99
CA ILE A 73 -10.83 -13.50 0.85
C ILE A 73 -10.85 -14.48 -0.32
N LYS A 74 -10.59 -15.75 -0.06
CA LYS A 74 -10.52 -16.82 -1.08
C LYS A 74 -11.86 -17.02 -1.80
N ASN A 75 -12.97 -16.83 -1.09
CA ASN A 75 -14.32 -16.98 -1.64
C ASN A 75 -14.90 -15.65 -2.20
N SER A 76 -14.13 -14.57 -2.18
CA SER A 76 -14.52 -13.25 -2.69
C SER A 76 -14.03 -13.01 -4.13
N SER A 77 -14.24 -11.79 -4.64
CA SER A 77 -13.64 -11.32 -5.90
C SER A 77 -12.17 -10.87 -5.76
N TYR A 78 -11.61 -10.94 -4.55
CA TYR A 78 -10.21 -10.59 -4.29
C TYR A 78 -9.28 -11.78 -4.56
N THR A 79 -8.03 -11.47 -4.92
CA THR A 79 -6.95 -12.47 -5.06
C THR A 79 -5.80 -12.12 -4.14
N PHE A 80 -5.08 -13.13 -3.64
CA PHE A 80 -3.86 -12.87 -2.87
C PHE A 80 -2.74 -12.40 -3.80
N SER A 81 -2.16 -11.25 -3.49
CA SER A 81 -1.04 -10.66 -4.22
C SER A 81 0.25 -11.35 -3.83
N ASN A 82 0.97 -11.93 -4.81
CA ASN A 82 2.28 -12.50 -4.52
C ASN A 82 3.36 -11.41 -4.57
N PRO A 83 4.01 -11.09 -3.44
CA PRO A 83 4.98 -10.00 -3.38
C PRO A 83 6.24 -10.23 -4.23
N LYS A 84 6.54 -11.46 -4.64
CA LYS A 84 7.62 -11.75 -5.61
C LYS A 84 7.38 -11.15 -7.00
N ASN A 85 6.14 -10.74 -7.27
CA ASN A 85 5.73 -10.12 -8.54
C ASN A 85 5.55 -8.60 -8.44
N PHE A 86 6.11 -7.92 -7.44
CA PHE A 86 5.86 -6.49 -7.19
C PHE A 86 6.11 -5.59 -8.40
N GLU A 87 7.19 -5.76 -9.13
CA GLU A 87 7.46 -4.94 -10.33
C GLU A 87 6.31 -5.04 -11.34
N LYS A 88 5.81 -6.26 -11.58
CA LYS A 88 4.67 -6.50 -12.47
C LYS A 88 3.39 -5.93 -11.88
N ILE A 89 3.22 -6.05 -10.56
CA ILE A 89 2.04 -5.57 -9.84
C ILE A 89 1.89 -4.05 -9.99
N PHE A 90 2.98 -3.27 -9.89
CA PHE A 90 2.94 -1.82 -9.97
C PHE A 90 3.02 -1.26 -11.41
N SER A 91 3.54 -2.03 -12.37
CA SER A 91 3.70 -1.57 -13.75
C SER A 91 2.50 -1.86 -14.67
N SER A 92 1.55 -2.69 -14.23
CA SER A 92 0.39 -3.09 -15.04
C SER A 92 -0.91 -2.47 -14.52
N PRO A 93 -1.85 -2.11 -15.41
CA PRO A 93 -3.20 -1.73 -14.98
C PRO A 93 -3.83 -2.85 -14.14
N LYS A 94 -4.46 -2.48 -13.03
CA LYS A 94 -5.15 -3.45 -12.18
C LYS A 94 -6.48 -3.84 -12.80
N THR A 95 -6.62 -5.11 -13.10
CA THR A 95 -7.89 -5.70 -13.56
C THR A 95 -8.62 -6.43 -12.45
N ASN A 96 -7.91 -6.80 -11.38
CA ASN A 96 -8.43 -7.55 -10.23
C ASN A 96 -8.14 -6.80 -8.93
N LYS A 97 -9.03 -6.98 -7.97
CA LYS A 97 -8.83 -6.54 -6.58
C LYS A 97 -7.84 -7.47 -5.90
N GLU A 98 -6.74 -6.92 -5.40
CA GLU A 98 -5.68 -7.70 -4.77
C GLU A 98 -5.54 -7.40 -3.29
N ILE A 99 -5.23 -8.43 -2.50
CA ILE A 99 -4.91 -8.33 -1.08
C ILE A 99 -3.50 -8.85 -0.84
N LEU A 100 -2.68 -8.02 -0.21
CA LEU A 100 -1.36 -8.38 0.27
C LEU A 100 -1.42 -8.68 1.76
N ILE A 101 -0.90 -9.82 2.16
CA ILE A 101 -0.73 -10.18 3.58
C ILE A 101 0.66 -9.75 4.03
N THR A 102 0.74 -9.02 5.14
CA THR A 102 1.99 -8.65 5.79
C THR A 102 2.01 -9.10 7.23
N ILE A 103 3.15 -9.59 7.68
CA ILE A 103 3.39 -10.07 9.05
C ILE A 103 4.57 -9.29 9.60
N ASP A 104 4.38 -8.59 10.70
CA ASP A 104 5.39 -7.73 11.28
C ASP A 104 6.10 -8.36 12.48
N ASP A 105 7.35 -7.92 12.73
CA ASP A 105 8.19 -8.21 13.88
C ASP A 105 8.77 -9.62 13.99
N ALA A 106 8.37 -10.57 13.17
CA ALA A 106 8.84 -11.96 13.25
C ALA A 106 8.64 -12.60 14.65
N PHE A 107 7.44 -12.46 15.24
CA PHE A 107 7.10 -13.13 16.48
C PHE A 107 7.06 -14.65 16.34
N LEU A 108 7.47 -15.36 17.39
CA LEU A 108 7.49 -16.83 17.39
C LEU A 108 6.09 -17.43 17.17
N SER A 109 5.04 -16.76 17.65
CA SER A 109 3.65 -17.20 17.43
C SER A 109 3.26 -17.23 15.95
N PHE A 110 3.78 -16.34 15.11
CA PHE A 110 3.60 -16.44 13.66
C PHE A 110 4.15 -17.77 13.13
N TYR A 111 5.39 -18.12 13.47
CA TYR A 111 6.04 -19.32 12.98
C TYR A 111 5.33 -20.60 13.45
N LEU A 112 4.87 -20.62 14.70
CA LEU A 112 4.23 -21.81 15.28
C LEU A 112 2.77 -21.99 14.83
N GLU A 113 2.03 -20.90 14.66
CA GLU A 113 0.58 -20.93 14.48
C GLU A 113 0.15 -20.63 13.02
N ALA A 114 0.56 -19.47 12.48
CA ALA A 114 0.07 -19.03 11.19
C ALA A 114 0.88 -19.54 10.00
N TRP A 115 2.20 -19.65 10.14
CA TRP A 115 3.10 -20.11 9.08
C TRP A 115 2.70 -21.48 8.48
N PRO A 116 2.44 -22.55 9.29
CA PRO A 116 2.01 -23.83 8.74
C PRO A 116 0.73 -23.75 7.91
N PHE A 117 -0.21 -22.91 8.33
CA PHE A 117 -1.46 -22.69 7.60
C PHE A 117 -1.23 -21.94 6.28
N LEU A 118 -0.44 -20.86 6.29
CA LEU A 118 -0.12 -20.10 5.07
C LEU A 118 0.61 -20.97 4.05
N LYS A 119 1.59 -21.78 4.50
CA LYS A 119 2.34 -22.72 3.68
C LYS A 119 1.41 -23.77 3.04
N GLN A 120 0.57 -24.41 3.84
CA GLN A 120 -0.36 -25.44 3.38
C GLN A 120 -1.35 -24.89 2.32
N ASN A 121 -1.84 -23.66 2.51
CA ASN A 121 -2.82 -23.02 1.64
C ASN A 121 -2.19 -22.21 0.51
N LYS A 122 -0.85 -22.16 0.42
CA LYS A 122 -0.08 -21.39 -0.57
C LYS A 122 -0.47 -19.90 -0.61
N ILE A 123 -0.76 -19.32 0.56
CA ILE A 123 -1.11 -17.91 0.70
C ILE A 123 0.17 -17.08 0.76
N PRO A 124 0.43 -16.19 -0.21
CA PRO A 124 1.65 -15.41 -0.25
C PRO A 124 1.62 -14.25 0.77
N PHE A 125 2.79 -13.89 1.28
CA PHE A 125 2.93 -12.83 2.29
C PHE A 125 4.33 -12.21 2.31
N ILE A 126 4.47 -11.08 3.01
CA ILE A 126 5.76 -10.50 3.41
C ILE A 126 5.92 -10.67 4.91
N LEU A 127 7.09 -11.16 5.35
CA LEU A 127 7.50 -11.13 6.75
C LEU A 127 8.47 -9.97 6.95
N PHE A 128 8.05 -8.91 7.65
CA PHE A 128 8.89 -7.79 8.02
C PHE A 128 9.58 -8.07 9.36
N VAL A 129 10.91 -8.14 9.35
CA VAL A 129 11.71 -8.57 10.49
C VAL A 129 12.26 -7.38 11.25
N SER A 130 11.93 -7.27 12.55
CA SER A 130 12.63 -6.44 13.52
C SER A 130 13.88 -7.20 13.96
N THR A 131 15.08 -6.71 13.62
CA THR A 131 16.30 -7.53 13.70
C THR A 131 16.90 -7.67 15.09
N GLU A 132 16.71 -6.68 15.98
CA GLU A 132 17.25 -6.75 17.36
C GLU A 132 16.68 -7.91 18.19
N PRO A 133 15.35 -8.19 18.16
CA PRO A 133 14.77 -9.24 19.00
C PRO A 133 14.92 -10.65 18.42
N VAL A 134 15.41 -10.83 17.19
CA VAL A 134 15.59 -12.18 16.62
C VAL A 134 16.41 -13.09 17.53
N GLY A 135 15.88 -14.28 17.80
CA GLY A 135 16.47 -15.25 18.70
C GLY A 135 16.20 -15.02 20.19
N LYS A 136 15.56 -13.90 20.55
CA LYS A 136 15.10 -13.66 21.94
C LYS A 136 13.78 -14.40 22.21
N ASN A 137 13.44 -14.52 23.49
CA ASN A 137 12.19 -15.17 23.89
C ASN A 137 10.96 -14.49 23.25
N GLY A 138 10.09 -15.28 22.61
CA GLY A 138 8.89 -14.81 21.93
C GLY A 138 9.10 -14.36 20.48
N TYR A 139 10.31 -14.48 19.95
CA TYR A 139 10.64 -14.13 18.56
C TYR A 139 11.23 -15.34 17.81
N MET A 140 11.15 -15.30 16.49
CA MET A 140 11.76 -16.31 15.62
C MET A 140 13.28 -16.25 15.71
N THR A 141 13.93 -17.39 15.42
CA THR A 141 15.39 -17.45 15.18
C THR A 141 15.70 -17.14 13.71
N TRP A 142 16.98 -16.87 13.40
CA TRP A 142 17.42 -16.69 12.02
C TRP A 142 17.23 -17.95 11.16
N GLU A 143 17.34 -19.13 11.75
CA GLU A 143 17.09 -20.41 11.07
C GLU A 143 15.63 -20.54 10.66
N GLN A 144 14.69 -20.18 11.54
CA GLN A 144 13.27 -20.18 11.25
C GLN A 144 12.91 -19.15 10.18
N ILE A 145 13.52 -17.95 10.21
CA ILE A 145 13.33 -16.93 9.18
C ILE A 145 13.83 -17.42 7.82
N LYS A 146 14.99 -18.09 7.76
CA LYS A 146 15.51 -18.68 6.52
C LYS A 146 14.63 -19.82 6.00
N GLU A 147 14.02 -20.62 6.88
CA GLU A 147 13.06 -21.63 6.45
C GLU A 147 11.83 -21.00 5.77
N VAL A 148 11.31 -19.91 6.33
CA VAL A 148 10.21 -19.15 5.73
C VAL A 148 10.62 -18.55 4.39
N GLU A 149 11.82 -17.94 4.29
CA GLU A 149 12.36 -17.32 3.08
C GLU A 149 12.52 -18.32 1.92
N ALA A 150 12.82 -19.57 2.23
CA ALA A 150 13.03 -20.62 1.23
C ALA A 150 11.75 -20.96 0.45
N GLU A 151 10.58 -20.58 0.93
CA GLU A 151 9.30 -20.85 0.27
C GLU A 151 8.95 -19.80 -0.78
N GLU A 152 8.35 -20.23 -1.89
CA GLU A 152 7.98 -19.34 -3.00
C GLU A 152 6.88 -18.32 -2.66
N ILE A 153 6.16 -18.56 -1.58
CA ILE A 153 5.04 -17.71 -1.13
C ILE A 153 5.50 -16.58 -0.21
N ALA A 154 6.76 -16.56 0.24
CA ALA A 154 7.26 -15.63 1.22
C ALA A 154 8.33 -14.68 0.66
N ILE A 155 8.31 -13.43 1.10
CA ILE A 155 9.43 -12.48 1.02
C ILE A 155 9.77 -12.02 2.43
N ILE A 156 11.07 -11.90 2.71
CA ILE A 156 11.56 -11.28 3.94
C ILE A 156 11.85 -9.81 3.66
N GLY A 157 11.24 -8.94 4.44
CA GLY A 157 11.44 -7.50 4.42
C GLY A 157 12.07 -6.98 5.71
N HIS A 158 12.63 -5.78 5.67
CA HIS A 158 13.09 -5.09 6.86
C HIS A 158 11.93 -4.33 7.50
N HIS A 159 11.71 -4.52 8.81
CA HIS A 159 10.80 -3.68 9.60
C HIS A 159 11.60 -2.55 10.25
N SER A 160 12.44 -2.91 11.22
CA SER A 160 13.29 -1.98 11.95
C SER A 160 14.46 -2.76 12.59
N HIS A 161 15.36 -2.04 13.26
CA HIS A 161 16.33 -2.70 14.12
C HIS A 161 15.74 -2.91 15.52
N ARG A 162 14.89 -1.96 15.98
CA ARG A 162 14.22 -1.99 17.29
C ARG A 162 12.72 -1.85 17.10
#